data_9ab6c590bbb7becbfe9c397ae2fa6080
#
_entry.id   9ab6c590bbb7becbfe9c397ae2fa6080
#
_cell.length_a   1.000
_cell.length_b   1.000
_cell.length_c   1.000
_cell.angle_alpha   90.00
_cell.angle_beta   90.00
_cell.angle_gamma   90.00
#
_symmetry.space_group_name_H-M   'P 1'
#
loop_
_entity.id
_entity.type
_entity.pdbx_description
1 polymer ?
#
loop_
_entity_poly.entity_id
_entity_poly.type
_entity_poly.pdbx_seq_one_letter_code
_entity_poly.pdbx_strand_id
1 'polypeptide(L)'
;MDTTVSGVGVIDKSMAVIDALAQGPCSTGELVDRTGITRATVHRLASALEMHGLVRRSGDGRFALGYRFVSLARTIDGLEALCDAARPHLKTLSEQSGESAQLYVRDGDDRVCVDVAESAHGLRTIVAVGARLTLERGSAGRALMQPDAGLVTSVGEREPGVASVSAPILGQDGVALAAISVSGPIDRMSTAPAERFGPLVLDAARAVGNQLGSLTSSGLEGDDFDGHLAAG
;
A
#
# COMPACT_ATOMS: atom_id res chain seq x y z
N MET A 1 -0.64 -12.30 -9.01
CA MET A 1 -0.71 -10.89 -9.42
C MET A 1 -1.40 -10.83 -10.76
N ASP A 2 -2.60 -10.25 -10.82
CA ASP A 2 -3.23 -9.99 -12.11
C ASP A 2 -2.39 -8.95 -12.84
N THR A 3 -1.77 -9.36 -13.92
CA THR A 3 -0.97 -8.45 -14.76
C THR A 3 -1.96 -7.56 -15.51
N THR A 4 -2.09 -6.32 -15.08
CA THR A 4 -2.89 -5.32 -15.81
C THR A 4 -2.29 -5.17 -17.20
N VAL A 5 -3.05 -5.53 -18.23
CA VAL A 5 -2.61 -5.40 -19.63
C VAL A 5 -3.17 -4.10 -20.18
N SER A 6 -2.29 -3.12 -20.45
CA SER A 6 -2.68 -1.79 -20.95
C SER A 6 -3.00 -1.78 -22.44
N GLY A 7 -2.66 -2.87 -23.16
CA GLY A 7 -2.72 -2.94 -24.62
C GLY A 7 -1.52 -2.31 -25.32
N VAL A 8 -0.59 -1.69 -24.56
CA VAL A 8 0.68 -1.13 -25.08
C VAL A 8 1.81 -2.08 -24.74
N GLY A 9 2.06 -3.06 -25.59
CA GLY A 9 2.92 -4.20 -25.28
C GLY A 9 4.35 -3.88 -24.82
N VAL A 10 4.91 -2.71 -25.15
CA VAL A 10 6.22 -2.31 -24.62
C VAL A 10 6.12 -1.87 -23.16
N ILE A 11 5.05 -1.18 -22.78
CA ILE A 11 4.81 -0.76 -21.38
C ILE A 11 4.53 -2.00 -20.53
N ASP A 12 3.63 -2.87 -20.97
CA ASP A 12 3.27 -4.09 -20.25
C ASP A 12 4.49 -4.97 -19.97
N LYS A 13 5.36 -5.16 -20.98
CA LYS A 13 6.61 -5.90 -20.81
C LYS A 13 7.63 -5.20 -19.93
N SER A 14 7.70 -3.86 -19.97
CA SER A 14 8.58 -3.09 -19.09
C SER A 14 8.14 -3.19 -17.64
N MET A 15 6.83 -3.11 -17.38
CA MET A 15 6.27 -3.31 -16.04
C MET A 15 6.53 -4.73 -15.54
N ALA A 16 6.35 -5.76 -16.37
CA ALA A 16 6.66 -7.13 -15.99
C ALA A 16 8.14 -7.31 -15.56
N VAL A 17 9.07 -6.62 -16.21
CA VAL A 17 10.50 -6.62 -15.81
C VAL A 17 10.67 -5.90 -14.46
N ILE A 18 10.03 -4.76 -14.26
CA ILE A 18 10.07 -3.99 -13.00
C ILE A 18 9.50 -4.84 -11.85
N ASP A 19 8.34 -5.47 -12.05
CA ASP A 19 7.67 -6.31 -11.04
C ASP A 19 8.51 -7.54 -10.66
N ALA A 20 9.19 -8.15 -11.64
CA ALA A 20 10.12 -9.23 -11.36
C ALA A 20 11.33 -8.75 -10.52
N LEU A 21 11.83 -7.53 -10.75
CA LEU A 21 12.93 -6.93 -10.00
C LEU A 21 12.49 -6.44 -8.60
N ALA A 22 11.22 -6.15 -8.39
CA ALA A 22 10.67 -5.81 -7.07
C ALA A 22 10.77 -7.00 -6.08
N GLN A 23 10.85 -8.24 -6.58
CA GLN A 23 11.06 -9.43 -5.77
C GLN A 23 12.54 -9.67 -5.41
N GLY A 24 13.45 -8.84 -5.92
CA GLY A 24 14.88 -8.92 -5.69
C GLY A 24 15.72 -8.89 -6.97
N PRO A 25 17.03 -8.69 -6.84
CA PRO A 25 17.94 -8.65 -8.00
C PRO A 25 17.90 -9.93 -8.82
N CYS A 26 17.88 -9.80 -10.15
CA CYS A 26 17.78 -10.90 -11.10
C CYS A 26 18.87 -10.85 -12.16
N SER A 27 19.38 -12.00 -12.56
CA SER A 27 20.11 -12.19 -13.81
C SER A 27 19.16 -12.09 -15.01
N THR A 28 19.70 -11.93 -16.23
CA THR A 28 18.88 -11.97 -17.45
C THR A 28 18.11 -13.29 -17.59
N GLY A 29 18.71 -14.40 -17.19
CA GLY A 29 18.04 -15.72 -17.24
C GLY A 29 16.83 -15.78 -16.30
N GLU A 30 16.99 -15.39 -15.06
CA GLU A 30 15.90 -15.35 -14.07
C GLU A 30 14.77 -14.39 -14.49
N LEU A 31 15.09 -13.27 -15.13
CA LEU A 31 14.07 -12.37 -15.69
C LEU A 31 13.29 -13.03 -16.83
N VAL A 32 13.95 -13.79 -17.71
CA VAL A 32 13.27 -14.60 -18.74
C VAL A 32 12.32 -15.59 -18.11
N ASP A 33 12.79 -16.33 -17.11
CA ASP A 33 11.98 -17.37 -16.44
C ASP A 33 10.77 -16.79 -15.70
N ARG A 34 10.95 -15.62 -15.03
CA ARG A 34 9.87 -14.97 -14.28
C ARG A 34 8.84 -14.28 -15.18
N THR A 35 9.28 -13.70 -16.30
CA THR A 35 8.42 -12.86 -17.16
C THR A 35 7.87 -13.58 -18.38
N GLY A 36 8.48 -14.71 -18.79
CA GLY A 36 8.19 -15.37 -20.06
C GLY A 36 8.60 -14.56 -21.30
N ILE A 37 9.32 -13.46 -21.14
CA ILE A 37 9.76 -12.59 -22.24
C ILE A 37 11.08 -13.12 -22.79
N THR A 38 11.25 -13.07 -24.12
CA THR A 38 12.48 -13.55 -24.76
C THR A 38 13.73 -12.79 -24.27
N ARG A 39 14.88 -13.51 -24.18
CA ARG A 39 16.14 -12.98 -23.67
C ARG A 39 16.58 -11.66 -24.34
N ALA A 40 16.42 -11.57 -25.65
CA ALA A 40 16.79 -10.36 -26.40
C ALA A 40 15.91 -9.16 -26.00
N THR A 41 14.61 -9.40 -25.81
CA THR A 41 13.65 -8.37 -25.39
C THR A 41 13.91 -7.94 -23.94
N VAL A 42 14.10 -8.89 -23.02
CA VAL A 42 14.45 -8.61 -21.61
C VAL A 42 15.69 -7.74 -21.54
N HIS A 43 16.76 -8.13 -22.23
CA HIS A 43 18.01 -7.36 -22.22
C HIS A 43 17.81 -5.93 -22.75
N ARG A 44 17.09 -5.77 -23.87
CA ARG A 44 16.81 -4.45 -24.46
C ARG A 44 15.96 -3.59 -23.51
N LEU A 45 14.93 -4.14 -22.89
CA LEU A 45 14.09 -3.42 -21.94
C LEU A 45 14.85 -3.05 -20.68
N ALA A 46 15.58 -3.99 -20.08
CA ALA A 46 16.37 -3.74 -18.88
C ALA A 46 17.44 -2.66 -19.12
N SER A 47 18.13 -2.70 -20.28
CA SER A 47 19.10 -1.66 -20.64
C SER A 47 18.43 -0.29 -20.87
N ALA A 48 17.26 -0.24 -21.51
CA ALA A 48 16.53 1.00 -21.67
C ALA A 48 16.07 1.57 -20.31
N LEU A 49 15.54 0.74 -19.42
CA LEU A 49 15.15 1.12 -18.06
C LEU A 49 16.37 1.57 -17.23
N GLU A 50 17.54 0.97 -17.46
CA GLU A 50 18.81 1.36 -16.82
C GLU A 50 19.22 2.78 -17.24
N MET A 51 19.13 3.12 -18.52
CA MET A 51 19.37 4.48 -19.01
C MET A 51 18.44 5.54 -18.37
N HIS A 52 17.22 5.14 -17.99
CA HIS A 52 16.28 6.01 -17.29
C HIS A 52 16.43 5.97 -15.76
N GLY A 53 17.38 5.21 -15.22
CA GLY A 53 17.61 5.07 -13.79
C GLY A 53 16.53 4.26 -13.03
N LEU A 54 15.60 3.63 -13.76
CA LEU A 54 14.56 2.75 -13.19
C LEU A 54 15.10 1.35 -12.87
N VAL A 55 16.16 0.95 -13.56
CA VAL A 55 16.91 -0.28 -13.29
C VAL A 55 18.37 0.10 -13.08
N ARG A 56 19.10 -0.67 -12.31
CA ARG A 56 20.55 -0.56 -12.12
C ARG A 56 21.19 -1.94 -12.14
N ARG A 57 22.49 -1.99 -12.28
CA ARG A 57 23.26 -3.21 -12.02
C ARG A 57 23.74 -3.22 -10.58
N SER A 58 23.55 -4.32 -9.91
CA SER A 58 24.19 -4.60 -8.62
C SER A 58 25.67 -4.97 -8.81
N GLY A 59 26.45 -4.99 -7.74
CA GLY A 59 27.87 -5.26 -7.79
C GLY A 59 28.27 -6.62 -8.37
N ASP A 60 27.34 -7.58 -8.39
CA ASP A 60 27.47 -8.91 -9.00
C ASP A 60 26.98 -8.96 -10.46
N GLY A 61 26.64 -7.81 -11.05
CA GLY A 61 26.17 -7.67 -12.43
C GLY A 61 24.71 -8.04 -12.68
N ARG A 62 23.93 -8.35 -11.64
CA ARG A 62 22.48 -8.61 -11.75
C ARG A 62 21.73 -7.30 -11.91
N PHE A 63 20.56 -7.36 -12.53
CA PHE A 63 19.64 -6.23 -12.58
C PHE A 63 18.90 -6.08 -11.25
N ALA A 64 18.72 -4.86 -10.81
CA ALA A 64 17.97 -4.49 -9.62
C ALA A 64 17.17 -3.21 -9.87
N LEU A 65 16.16 -2.92 -9.02
CA LEU A 65 15.44 -1.64 -9.09
C LEU A 65 16.41 -0.46 -8.91
N GLY A 66 16.25 0.56 -9.74
CA GLY A 66 17.03 1.80 -9.70
C GLY A 66 16.51 2.78 -8.64
N TYR A 67 17.36 3.72 -8.24
CA TYR A 67 17.01 4.69 -7.19
C TYR A 67 16.04 5.79 -7.67
N ARG A 68 15.73 5.87 -8.97
CA ARG A 68 14.74 6.82 -9.47
C ARG A 68 13.35 6.60 -8.87
N PHE A 69 12.99 5.35 -8.52
CA PHE A 69 11.74 5.07 -7.83
C PHE A 69 11.63 5.79 -6.48
N VAL A 70 12.73 5.95 -5.74
CA VAL A 70 12.73 6.69 -4.47
C VAL A 70 12.41 8.16 -4.71
N SER A 71 13.03 8.78 -5.72
CA SER A 71 12.75 10.19 -6.03
C SER A 71 11.32 10.40 -6.55
N LEU A 72 10.80 9.49 -7.35
CA LEU A 72 9.42 9.57 -7.84
C LEU A 72 8.40 9.38 -6.69
N ALA A 73 8.64 8.45 -5.78
CA ALA A 73 7.75 8.24 -4.64
C ALA A 73 7.67 9.48 -3.74
N ARG A 74 8.78 10.22 -3.57
CA ARG A 74 8.82 11.46 -2.77
C ARG A 74 8.07 12.64 -3.40
N THR A 75 7.70 12.56 -4.67
CA THR A 75 6.89 13.60 -5.34
C THR A 75 5.39 13.36 -5.21
N ILE A 76 4.97 12.27 -4.56
CA ILE A 76 3.57 12.03 -4.25
C ILE A 76 3.25 12.83 -2.99
N ASP A 77 2.42 13.86 -3.14
CA ASP A 77 2.10 14.81 -2.08
C ASP A 77 1.55 14.12 -0.83
N GLY A 78 2.09 14.49 0.32
CA GLY A 78 1.67 14.00 1.63
C GLY A 78 1.94 12.52 1.93
N LEU A 79 2.29 11.69 0.94
CA LEU A 79 2.43 10.24 1.13
C LEU A 79 3.55 9.88 2.09
N GLU A 80 4.72 10.53 1.99
CA GLU A 80 5.87 10.27 2.88
C GLU A 80 5.51 10.59 4.34
N ALA A 81 4.91 11.76 4.57
CA ALA A 81 4.49 12.19 5.91
C ALA A 81 3.41 11.24 6.49
N LEU A 82 2.44 10.82 5.68
CA LEU A 82 1.41 9.87 6.08
C LEU A 82 2.01 8.51 6.46
N CYS A 83 2.88 7.94 5.62
CA CYS A 83 3.54 6.66 5.90
C CYS A 83 4.44 6.73 7.13
N ASP A 84 5.21 7.82 7.30
CA ASP A 84 6.08 7.99 8.46
C ASP A 84 5.30 8.12 9.77
N ALA A 85 4.17 8.84 9.76
CA ALA A 85 3.26 8.92 10.89
C ALA A 85 2.59 7.55 11.18
N ALA A 86 2.19 6.81 10.17
CA ALA A 86 1.46 5.56 10.33
C ALA A 86 2.35 4.35 10.68
N ARG A 87 3.58 4.30 10.22
CA ARG A 87 4.47 3.12 10.33
C ARG A 87 4.65 2.58 11.74
N PRO A 88 4.90 3.39 12.79
CA PRO A 88 5.01 2.87 14.15
C PRO A 88 3.69 2.27 14.65
N HIS A 89 2.55 2.84 14.25
CA HIS A 89 1.23 2.34 14.62
C HIS A 89 0.86 1.05 13.88
N LEU A 90 1.20 0.92 12.60
CA LEU A 90 1.05 -0.32 11.84
C LEU A 90 1.83 -1.47 12.50
N LYS A 91 3.09 -1.21 12.89
CA LYS A 91 3.92 -2.18 13.58
C LYS A 91 3.27 -2.62 14.90
N THR A 92 2.86 -1.66 15.74
CA THR A 92 2.20 -1.93 17.02
C THR A 92 0.91 -2.72 16.83
N LEU A 93 0.08 -2.35 15.84
CA LEU A 93 -1.14 -3.07 15.51
C LEU A 93 -0.86 -4.52 15.12
N SER A 94 0.13 -4.75 14.25
CA SER A 94 0.49 -6.11 13.86
C SER A 94 1.00 -6.94 15.02
N GLU A 95 1.84 -6.37 15.88
CA GLU A 95 2.37 -7.06 17.07
C GLU A 95 1.28 -7.38 18.10
N GLN A 96 0.37 -6.44 18.37
CA GLN A 96 -0.69 -6.63 19.38
C GLN A 96 -1.85 -7.50 18.90
N SER A 97 -2.21 -7.39 17.62
CA SER A 97 -3.26 -8.23 17.04
C SER A 97 -2.78 -9.62 16.65
N GLY A 98 -1.49 -9.77 16.35
CA GLY A 98 -0.91 -10.95 15.71
C GLY A 98 -1.24 -11.05 14.21
N GLU A 99 -1.95 -10.07 13.64
CA GLU A 99 -2.42 -10.07 12.26
C GLU A 99 -1.72 -8.99 11.42
N SER A 100 -1.91 -9.04 10.11
CA SER A 100 -1.35 -8.00 9.22
C SER A 100 -2.08 -6.68 9.39
N ALA A 101 -1.34 -5.58 9.49
CA ALA A 101 -1.87 -4.22 9.51
C ALA A 101 -1.49 -3.48 8.22
N GLN A 102 -2.43 -2.75 7.62
CA GLN A 102 -2.27 -2.08 6.33
C GLN A 102 -2.74 -0.63 6.40
N LEU A 103 -2.11 0.22 5.60
CA LEU A 103 -2.51 1.59 5.35
C LEU A 103 -3.00 1.72 3.90
N TYR A 104 -4.16 2.35 3.73
CA TYR A 104 -4.76 2.56 2.43
C TYR A 104 -5.06 4.03 2.20
N VAL A 105 -4.83 4.50 0.98
CA VAL A 105 -5.32 5.80 0.48
C VAL A 105 -6.34 5.56 -0.62
N ARG A 106 -7.21 6.55 -0.84
CA ARG A 106 -8.17 6.51 -1.95
C ARG A 106 -7.49 7.00 -3.24
N ASP A 107 -7.77 6.32 -4.35
CA ASP A 107 -7.36 6.72 -5.70
C ASP A 107 -8.51 6.41 -6.66
N GLY A 108 -9.33 7.42 -6.95
CA GLY A 108 -10.57 7.29 -7.71
C GLY A 108 -11.57 6.35 -7.03
N ASP A 109 -11.95 5.27 -7.75
CA ASP A 109 -12.88 4.24 -7.27
C ASP A 109 -12.17 3.08 -6.55
N ASP A 110 -10.85 3.16 -6.40
CA ASP A 110 -10.04 2.18 -5.71
C ASP A 110 -9.45 2.73 -4.40
N ARG A 111 -8.99 1.82 -3.56
CA ARG A 111 -8.02 2.09 -2.51
C ARG A 111 -6.69 1.44 -2.86
N VAL A 112 -5.61 2.12 -2.57
CA VAL A 112 -4.24 1.64 -2.78
C VAL A 112 -3.60 1.36 -1.43
N CYS A 113 -2.99 0.19 -1.27
CA CYS A 113 -2.18 -0.11 -0.10
C CYS A 113 -0.85 0.64 -0.21
N VAL A 114 -0.56 1.53 0.73
CA VAL A 114 0.65 2.38 0.67
C VAL A 114 1.70 2.00 1.73
N ASP A 115 1.30 1.31 2.80
CA ASP A 115 2.24 0.73 3.77
C ASP A 115 1.63 -0.51 4.45
N VAL A 116 2.47 -1.42 4.95
CA VAL A 116 2.05 -2.67 5.57
C VAL A 116 3.02 -3.13 6.64
N ALA A 117 2.48 -3.62 7.76
CA ALA A 117 3.19 -4.45 8.72
C ALA A 117 2.60 -5.87 8.66
N GLU A 118 3.36 -6.80 8.11
CA GLU A 118 2.90 -8.19 7.94
C GLU A 118 2.89 -8.94 9.27
N SER A 119 1.89 -9.79 9.45
CA SER A 119 1.83 -10.78 10.54
C SER A 119 3.02 -11.75 10.47
N ALA A 120 3.54 -12.13 11.63
CA ALA A 120 4.57 -13.16 11.74
C ALA A 120 4.04 -14.58 11.50
N HIS A 121 2.72 -14.79 11.43
CA HIS A 121 2.15 -16.09 11.18
C HIS A 121 2.36 -16.56 9.73
N GLY A 122 2.63 -17.85 9.54
CA GLY A 122 2.77 -18.46 8.21
C GLY A 122 1.51 -18.29 7.35
N LEU A 123 0.33 -18.53 7.93
CA LEU A 123 -0.97 -18.22 7.31
C LEU A 123 -1.37 -16.80 7.73
N ARG A 124 -1.34 -15.87 6.79
CA ARG A 124 -1.68 -14.46 7.00
C ARG A 124 -2.33 -13.85 5.77
N THR A 125 -3.02 -12.73 5.95
CA THR A 125 -3.47 -11.90 4.84
C THR A 125 -2.27 -11.15 4.26
N ILE A 126 -2.07 -11.29 2.95
CA ILE A 126 -1.02 -10.60 2.22
C ILE A 126 -1.66 -9.59 1.27
N VAL A 127 -1.32 -8.32 1.45
CA VAL A 127 -1.64 -7.24 0.51
C VAL A 127 -0.34 -6.49 0.25
N ALA A 128 0.13 -6.55 -0.98
CA ALA A 128 1.37 -5.86 -1.34
C ALA A 128 1.19 -4.34 -1.34
N VAL A 129 2.23 -3.60 -0.98
CA VAL A 129 2.28 -2.15 -1.22
C VAL A 129 2.12 -1.88 -2.71
N GLY A 130 1.27 -0.92 -3.08
CA GLY A 130 0.86 -0.63 -4.45
C GLY A 130 -0.35 -1.45 -4.94
N ALA A 131 -0.84 -2.43 -4.18
CA ALA A 131 -2.02 -3.20 -4.57
C ALA A 131 -3.27 -2.30 -4.58
N ARG A 132 -4.01 -2.35 -5.70
CA ARG A 132 -5.27 -1.65 -5.91
C ARG A 132 -6.44 -2.59 -5.60
N LEU A 133 -7.39 -2.12 -4.82
CA LEU A 133 -8.59 -2.85 -4.41
C LEU A 133 -9.79 -1.91 -4.48
N THR A 134 -10.93 -2.41 -4.91
CA THR A 134 -12.15 -1.58 -5.01
C THR A 134 -12.57 -1.01 -3.65
N LEU A 135 -13.12 0.19 -3.65
CA LEU A 135 -13.66 0.84 -2.43
C LEU A 135 -14.88 0.11 -1.87
N GLU A 136 -15.71 -0.46 -2.75
CA GLU A 136 -17.00 -1.06 -2.37
C GLU A 136 -16.88 -2.31 -1.49
N ARG A 137 -15.77 -3.05 -1.57
CA ARG A 137 -15.60 -4.34 -0.90
C ARG A 137 -14.54 -4.27 0.20
N GLY A 138 -14.93 -4.75 1.40
CA GLY A 138 -14.05 -4.82 2.56
C GLY A 138 -14.10 -3.56 3.44
N SER A 139 -13.58 -3.67 4.66
CA SER A 139 -13.72 -2.65 5.69
C SER A 139 -12.99 -1.35 5.37
N ALA A 140 -11.77 -1.41 4.83
CA ALA A 140 -10.96 -0.21 4.58
C ALA A 140 -11.54 0.68 3.48
N GLY A 141 -12.12 0.09 2.41
CA GLY A 141 -12.78 0.88 1.37
C GLY A 141 -14.00 1.63 1.91
N ARG A 142 -14.82 0.96 2.73
CA ARG A 142 -15.96 1.60 3.37
C ARG A 142 -15.56 2.65 4.39
N ALA A 143 -14.47 2.44 5.13
CA ALA A 143 -13.94 3.45 6.05
C ALA A 143 -13.52 4.73 5.32
N LEU A 144 -12.95 4.62 4.10
CA LEU A 144 -12.60 5.76 3.25
C LEU A 144 -13.84 6.48 2.69
N MET A 145 -14.90 5.73 2.34
CA MET A 145 -16.12 6.31 1.77
C MET A 145 -17.07 6.90 2.83
N GLN A 146 -17.02 6.38 4.04
CA GLN A 146 -17.96 6.73 5.11
C GLN A 146 -17.19 7.04 6.40
N PRO A 147 -16.43 8.16 6.45
CA PRO A 147 -15.58 8.49 7.60
C PRO A 147 -16.36 8.61 8.91
N ASP A 148 -17.61 9.03 8.85
CA ASP A 148 -18.49 9.16 10.02
C ASP A 148 -18.85 7.82 10.67
N ALA A 149 -18.72 6.70 9.96
CA ALA A 149 -18.95 5.36 10.52
C ALA A 149 -17.91 4.99 11.60
N GLY A 150 -16.77 5.68 11.63
CA GLY A 150 -15.69 5.49 12.59
C GLY A 150 -15.02 4.12 12.42
N LEU A 151 -15.64 3.07 12.92
CA LEU A 151 -15.11 1.70 12.84
C LEU A 151 -15.94 0.86 11.86
N VAL A 152 -15.28 0.22 10.90
CA VAL A 152 -15.91 -0.62 9.89
C VAL A 152 -15.31 -2.01 9.91
N THR A 153 -16.17 -3.04 9.80
CA THR A 153 -15.74 -4.44 9.74
C THR A 153 -16.15 -5.10 8.44
N SER A 154 -15.44 -6.15 8.07
CA SER A 154 -15.76 -7.00 6.92
C SER A 154 -15.42 -8.45 7.26
N VAL A 155 -16.31 -9.37 6.97
CA VAL A 155 -16.12 -10.82 7.18
C VAL A 155 -16.47 -11.54 5.89
N GLY A 156 -15.46 -12.10 5.22
CA GLY A 156 -15.63 -12.87 3.99
C GLY A 156 -16.01 -12.07 2.73
N GLU A 157 -16.16 -10.74 2.81
CA GLU A 157 -16.66 -9.93 1.69
C GLU A 157 -15.65 -9.78 0.55
N ARG A 158 -14.39 -9.49 0.89
CA ARG A 158 -13.32 -9.34 -0.09
C ARG A 158 -12.84 -10.71 -0.59
N GLU A 159 -12.59 -11.59 0.36
CA GLU A 159 -12.04 -12.91 0.12
C GLU A 159 -12.62 -13.88 1.15
N PRO A 160 -13.15 -15.04 0.72
CA PRO A 160 -13.64 -16.06 1.64
C PRO A 160 -12.55 -16.44 2.65
N GLY A 161 -12.92 -16.53 3.92
CA GLY A 161 -11.98 -16.88 4.99
C GLY A 161 -11.17 -15.72 5.57
N VAL A 162 -11.34 -14.49 5.07
CA VAL A 162 -10.66 -13.29 5.59
C VAL A 162 -11.64 -12.37 6.29
N ALA A 163 -11.27 -11.90 7.48
CA ALA A 163 -11.97 -10.82 8.17
C ALA A 163 -11.03 -9.61 8.36
N SER A 164 -11.63 -8.44 8.50
CA SER A 164 -10.88 -7.20 8.73
C SER A 164 -11.69 -6.19 9.54
N VAL A 165 -10.97 -5.30 10.21
CA VAL A 165 -11.50 -4.13 10.90
C VAL A 165 -10.66 -2.92 10.52
N SER A 166 -11.31 -1.81 10.20
CA SER A 166 -10.66 -0.60 9.71
C SER A 166 -11.27 0.65 10.32
N ALA A 167 -10.46 1.69 10.46
CA ALA A 167 -10.90 3.02 10.82
C ALA A 167 -10.30 4.06 9.86
N PRO A 168 -11.02 5.15 9.56
CA PRO A 168 -10.50 6.26 8.80
C PRO A 168 -9.50 7.05 9.65
N ILE A 169 -8.44 7.50 9.01
CA ILE A 169 -7.54 8.53 9.51
C ILE A 169 -8.07 9.86 8.99
N LEU A 170 -8.54 10.72 9.90
CA LEU A 170 -9.23 11.95 9.53
C LEU A 170 -8.25 13.13 9.51
N GLY A 171 -8.43 14.01 8.54
CA GLY A 171 -7.88 15.35 8.52
C GLY A 171 -8.61 16.28 9.52
N GLN A 172 -8.14 17.51 9.66
CA GLN A 172 -8.76 18.52 10.55
C GLN A 172 -10.17 18.91 10.09
N ASP A 173 -10.46 18.77 8.82
CA ASP A 173 -11.77 19.01 8.19
C ASP A 173 -12.76 17.84 8.35
N GLY A 174 -12.33 16.73 8.96
CA GLY A 174 -13.12 15.50 9.09
C GLY A 174 -13.15 14.63 7.85
N VAL A 175 -12.42 14.97 6.78
CA VAL A 175 -12.28 14.15 5.59
C VAL A 175 -11.30 12.99 5.86
N ALA A 176 -11.58 11.82 5.29
CA ALA A 176 -10.69 10.68 5.41
C ALA A 176 -9.46 10.87 4.49
N LEU A 177 -8.30 11.06 5.10
CA LEU A 177 -6.99 11.10 4.41
C LEU A 177 -6.53 9.70 4.01
N ALA A 178 -6.81 8.74 4.87
CA ALA A 178 -6.40 7.33 4.72
C ALA A 178 -7.32 6.42 5.53
N ALA A 179 -7.13 5.11 5.41
CA ALA A 179 -7.72 4.12 6.32
C ALA A 179 -6.64 3.18 6.84
N ILE A 180 -6.62 2.95 8.14
CA ILE A 180 -5.81 1.93 8.79
C ILE A 180 -6.65 0.68 9.05
N SER A 181 -6.07 -0.50 8.82
CA SER A 181 -6.79 -1.76 8.83
C SER A 181 -5.97 -2.86 9.50
N VAL A 182 -6.65 -3.76 10.22
CA VAL A 182 -6.11 -5.06 10.60
C VAL A 182 -6.90 -6.13 9.88
N SER A 183 -6.22 -7.10 9.26
CA SER A 183 -6.86 -8.18 8.52
C SER A 183 -6.13 -9.50 8.69
N GLY A 184 -6.92 -10.57 8.79
CA GLY A 184 -6.40 -11.92 8.98
C GLY A 184 -7.45 -13.00 8.70
N PRO A 185 -7.10 -14.28 8.88
CA PRO A 185 -8.04 -15.39 8.80
C PRO A 185 -9.20 -15.25 9.79
N ILE A 186 -10.41 -15.59 9.36
CA ILE A 186 -11.62 -15.48 10.20
C ILE A 186 -11.46 -16.24 11.51
N ASP A 187 -10.81 -17.40 11.50
CA ASP A 187 -10.61 -18.24 12.69
C ASP A 187 -9.86 -17.50 13.82
N ARG A 188 -8.94 -16.58 13.47
CA ARG A 188 -8.20 -15.76 14.43
C ARG A 188 -8.83 -14.38 14.64
N MET A 189 -9.39 -13.79 13.59
CA MET A 189 -10.06 -12.48 13.67
C MET A 189 -11.41 -12.55 14.37
N SER A 190 -12.05 -13.73 14.44
CA SER A 190 -13.42 -13.97 14.87
C SER A 190 -14.46 -13.38 13.90
N THR A 191 -15.75 -13.72 14.13
CA THR A 191 -16.87 -13.16 13.38
C THR A 191 -17.27 -11.76 13.85
N ALA A 192 -16.69 -11.28 14.96
CA ALA A 192 -16.88 -9.94 15.52
C ALA A 192 -15.53 -9.23 15.73
N PRO A 193 -14.78 -8.94 14.63
CA PRO A 193 -13.43 -8.39 14.73
C PRO A 193 -13.38 -7.00 15.38
N ALA A 194 -14.50 -6.24 15.36
CA ALA A 194 -14.60 -4.94 16.02
C ALA A 194 -14.50 -5.04 17.54
N GLU A 195 -15.09 -6.06 18.15
CA GLU A 195 -15.06 -6.23 19.61
C GLU A 195 -13.63 -6.47 20.11
N ARG A 196 -12.87 -7.23 19.33
CA ARG A 196 -11.52 -7.63 19.70
C ARG A 196 -10.46 -6.58 19.34
N PHE A 197 -10.51 -6.04 18.14
CA PHE A 197 -9.45 -5.20 17.57
C PHE A 197 -9.85 -3.74 17.34
N GLY A 198 -11.18 -3.44 17.48
CA GLY A 198 -11.70 -2.11 17.21
C GLY A 198 -11.04 -0.99 18.01
N PRO A 199 -10.89 -1.12 19.34
CA PRO A 199 -10.22 -0.10 20.14
C PRO A 199 -8.80 0.19 19.65
N LEU A 200 -8.00 -0.85 19.36
CA LEU A 200 -6.62 -0.71 18.89
C LEU A 200 -6.54 0.04 17.55
N VAL A 201 -7.46 -0.30 16.62
CA VAL A 201 -7.49 0.30 15.27
C VAL A 201 -7.94 1.76 15.34
N LEU A 202 -8.94 2.08 16.18
CA LEU A 202 -9.40 3.45 16.40
C LEU A 202 -8.32 4.33 17.04
N ASP A 203 -7.63 3.82 18.05
CA ASP A 203 -6.56 4.56 18.73
C ASP A 203 -5.40 4.84 17.77
N ALA A 204 -5.01 3.86 16.96
CA ALA A 204 -4.01 4.04 15.93
C ALA A 204 -4.43 5.09 14.88
N ALA A 205 -5.66 5.01 14.38
CA ALA A 205 -6.17 5.98 13.41
C ALA A 205 -6.15 7.41 13.95
N ARG A 206 -6.63 7.60 15.19
CA ARG A 206 -6.63 8.90 15.87
C ARG A 206 -5.22 9.44 16.11
N ALA A 207 -4.30 8.58 16.54
CA ALA A 207 -2.92 8.97 16.79
C ALA A 207 -2.23 9.47 15.52
N VAL A 208 -2.42 8.77 14.40
CA VAL A 208 -1.89 9.20 13.09
C VAL A 208 -2.51 10.52 12.65
N GLY A 209 -3.85 10.66 12.73
CA GLY A 209 -4.54 11.91 12.37
C GLY A 209 -4.07 13.10 13.20
N ASN A 210 -3.91 12.94 14.51
CA ASN A 210 -3.40 13.98 15.41
C ASN A 210 -1.96 14.38 15.08
N GLN A 211 -1.10 13.41 14.75
CA GLN A 211 0.29 13.68 14.36
C GLN A 211 0.35 14.48 13.06
N LEU A 212 -0.44 14.12 12.05
CA LEU A 212 -0.52 14.87 10.79
C LEU A 212 -1.05 16.30 11.01
N GLY A 213 -2.11 16.47 11.81
CA GLY A 213 -2.65 17.77 12.16
C GLY A 213 -1.64 18.66 12.89
N SER A 214 -0.78 18.10 13.72
CA SER A 214 0.28 18.87 14.40
C SER A 214 1.41 19.31 13.46
N LEU A 215 1.73 18.54 12.43
CA LEU A 215 2.71 18.91 11.41
C LEU A 215 2.25 20.08 10.56
N THR A 216 0.95 20.14 10.22
CA THR A 216 0.37 21.30 9.49
C THR A 216 0.29 22.55 10.32
N SER A 217 0.10 22.46 11.63
CA SER A 217 0.02 23.63 12.52
C SER A 217 1.39 24.16 13.01
N SER A 218 2.46 23.36 12.96
CA SER A 218 3.78 23.74 13.50
C SER A 218 4.78 24.26 12.47
N GLY A 219 4.45 24.31 11.22
CA GLY A 219 5.35 24.84 10.22
C GLY A 219 4.81 24.79 8.83
N LEU A 220 3.99 25.75 8.49
CA LEU A 220 3.90 26.30 7.14
C LEU A 220 2.65 27.19 7.07
N GLU A 221 2.83 28.46 7.32
CA GLU A 221 2.14 29.49 6.55
C GLU A 221 2.64 29.30 5.10
N GLY A 222 1.89 28.62 4.27
CA GLY A 222 2.24 28.40 2.88
C GLY A 222 1.38 27.28 2.29
N ASP A 223 0.33 27.66 1.60
CA ASP A 223 -0.46 26.98 0.59
C ASP A 223 -0.05 25.52 0.23
N ASP A 224 -1.05 24.66 0.10
CA ASP A 224 -1.11 23.43 -0.69
C ASP A 224 -1.29 22.07 0.01
N PHE A 225 -1.80 21.99 1.24
CA PHE A 225 -2.19 20.65 1.75
C PHE A 225 -3.69 20.34 1.59
N ASP A 226 -4.50 21.37 1.30
CA ASP A 226 -5.98 21.28 1.44
C ASP A 226 -6.75 20.82 0.18
N GLY A 227 -6.12 20.38 -0.89
CA GLY A 227 -6.91 20.20 -2.11
C GLY A 227 -6.71 18.96 -2.96
N HIS A 228 -5.63 18.22 -2.82
CA HIS A 228 -5.26 17.26 -3.88
C HIS A 228 -5.43 15.77 -3.55
N LEU A 229 -5.53 15.37 -2.29
CA LEU A 229 -5.79 13.96 -1.95
C LEU A 229 -7.28 13.56 -2.05
N ALA A 230 -8.19 14.52 -2.10
CA ALA A 230 -9.64 14.25 -2.13
C ALA A 230 -10.31 14.43 -3.51
N ALA A 231 -9.59 14.90 -4.53
CA ALA A 231 -10.16 15.19 -5.85
C ALA A 231 -9.30 14.59 -6.97
N GLY A 232 -9.26 13.28 -7.05
CA GLY A 232 -8.71 12.54 -8.18
C GLY A 232 -9.53 11.29 -8.44
#